data_ea67886f19b5f1cf096a5abd4dfd511b
#
_entry.id   ea67886f19b5f1cf096a5abd4dfd511b
#
_cell.length_a   1.000
_cell.length_b   1.000
_cell.length_c   1.000
_cell.angle_alpha   90.00
_cell.angle_beta   90.00
_cell.angle_gamma   90.00
#
_symmetry.space_group_name_H-M   'P 1'
#
loop_
_entity.id
_entity.type
_entity.pdbx_description
1 polymer ?
#
loop_
_entity_poly.entity_id
_entity_poly.type
_entity_poly.pdbx_seq_one_letter_code
_entity_poly.pdbx_strand_id
1 'polypeptide(L)'
;MPSSLKCVVVSVDSSEESMNALKWALDNLKLTPYDSSQEDLGGSLTVLHVQSPPSISAGLSPGAIPFGGPSDVEVPAFTAAIEAHQKRITEAIMEHALKICAERNVKVKTEIIVSGDAKEAICEAVEKLNADLLVMGSRAFGPIKRMFLGSVSNFCTNHAQCPVIIVKGSS
;
A
#
# COMPACT_ATOMS: atom_id res chain seq x y z
N MET A 1 12.57 12.86 26.56
CA MET A 1 13.18 11.93 25.60
C MET A 1 12.18 11.67 24.48
N PRO A 2 12.50 11.97 23.24
CA PRO A 2 11.62 11.58 22.16
C PRO A 2 11.59 10.05 22.12
N SER A 3 10.41 9.49 22.32
CA SER A 3 10.21 8.06 22.16
C SER A 3 10.46 7.70 20.69
N SER A 4 11.24 6.65 20.45
CA SER A 4 11.39 6.11 19.12
C SER A 4 10.04 5.57 18.63
N LEU A 5 9.75 5.75 17.35
CA LEU A 5 8.55 5.21 16.73
C LEU A 5 8.59 3.69 16.79
N LYS A 6 7.54 3.08 17.33
CA LYS A 6 7.45 1.63 17.52
C LYS A 6 6.81 0.92 16.34
N CYS A 7 5.89 1.57 15.66
CA CYS A 7 5.20 1.01 14.50
C CYS A 7 4.94 2.09 13.47
N VAL A 8 5.63 2.02 12.35
CA VAL A 8 5.44 2.91 11.22
C VAL A 8 4.88 2.09 10.06
N VAL A 9 3.77 2.52 9.51
CA VAL A 9 3.17 1.90 8.33
C VAL A 9 3.45 2.78 7.11
N VAL A 10 4.00 2.19 6.07
CA VAL A 10 4.17 2.85 4.77
C VAL A 10 3.28 2.13 3.76
N SER A 11 2.32 2.86 3.21
CA SER A 11 1.44 2.33 2.17
C SER A 11 2.11 2.46 0.81
N VAL A 12 2.24 1.35 0.10
CA VAL A 12 2.86 1.30 -1.23
C VAL A 12 1.89 0.76 -2.28
N ASP A 13 2.02 1.27 -3.48
CA ASP A 13 1.32 0.80 -4.67
C ASP A 13 2.29 0.77 -5.86
N SER A 14 1.78 0.64 -7.07
CA SER A 14 2.61 0.64 -8.28
C SER A 14 3.20 2.02 -8.62
N SER A 15 2.83 3.07 -7.90
CA SER A 15 3.31 4.42 -8.18
C SER A 15 4.74 4.64 -7.68
N GLU A 16 5.47 5.44 -8.41
CA GLU A 16 6.81 5.87 -8.00
C GLU A 16 6.76 6.73 -6.74
N GLU A 17 5.71 7.52 -6.59
CA GLU A 17 5.48 8.39 -5.43
C GLU A 17 5.41 7.58 -4.13
N SER A 18 4.76 6.42 -4.14
CA SER A 18 4.69 5.56 -2.96
C SER A 18 6.05 4.96 -2.61
N MET A 19 6.84 4.59 -3.61
CA MET A 19 8.19 4.08 -3.41
C MET A 19 9.13 5.18 -2.91
N ASN A 20 8.97 6.41 -3.38
CA ASN A 20 9.70 7.57 -2.87
C ASN A 20 9.33 7.87 -1.41
N ALA A 21 8.06 7.69 -1.04
CA ALA A 21 7.62 7.81 0.34
C ALA A 21 8.29 6.76 1.25
N LEU A 22 8.41 5.53 0.77
CA LEU A 22 9.14 4.48 1.48
C LEU A 22 10.62 4.82 1.68
N LYS A 23 11.29 5.28 0.63
CA LYS A 23 12.69 5.72 0.71
C LYS A 23 12.85 6.86 1.73
N TRP A 24 11.96 7.84 1.66
CA TRP A 24 11.98 8.96 2.58
C TRP A 24 11.83 8.52 4.03
N ALA A 25 10.90 7.61 4.30
CA ALA A 25 10.67 7.08 5.65
C ALA A 25 11.93 6.35 6.18
N LEU A 26 12.53 5.52 5.35
CA LEU A 26 13.73 4.78 5.71
C LEU A 26 14.94 5.69 5.97
N ASP A 27 15.06 6.78 5.23
CA ASP A 27 16.18 7.70 5.31
C ASP A 27 16.04 8.75 6.42
N ASN A 28 14.83 9.08 6.84
CA ASN A 28 14.56 10.21 7.73
C ASN A 28 13.95 9.85 9.10
N LEU A 29 13.30 8.71 9.22
CA LEU A 29 12.67 8.34 10.48
C LEU A 29 13.61 7.51 11.35
N LYS A 30 13.63 7.82 12.64
CA LYS A 30 14.33 6.99 13.62
C LYS A 30 13.43 5.83 14.02
N LEU A 31 13.70 4.69 13.43
CA LEU A 31 13.03 3.44 13.78
C LEU A 31 13.81 2.76 14.88
N THR A 32 13.12 2.13 15.83
CA THR A 32 13.77 1.26 16.79
C THR A 32 14.39 0.08 16.03
N PRO A 33 15.66 -0.25 16.25
CA PRO A 33 16.25 -1.41 15.59
C PRO A 33 15.45 -2.67 15.91
N TYR A 34 15.22 -3.47 14.89
CA TYR A 34 14.59 -4.77 15.07
C TYR A 34 15.54 -5.67 15.86
N ASP A 35 15.17 -5.99 17.09
CA ASP A 35 15.90 -6.96 17.90
C ASP A 35 15.22 -8.33 17.75
N SER A 36 15.90 -9.25 17.10
CA SER A 36 15.42 -10.62 16.90
C SER A 36 15.21 -11.42 18.18
N SER A 37 15.68 -10.91 19.32
CA SER A 37 15.48 -11.54 20.62
C SER A 37 14.18 -11.11 21.32
N GLN A 38 13.48 -10.09 20.78
CA GLN A 38 12.21 -9.60 21.31
C GLN A 38 11.22 -9.42 20.16
N GLU A 39 10.64 -10.52 19.74
CA GLU A 39 9.70 -10.53 18.59
C GLU A 39 8.49 -9.60 18.78
N ASP A 40 8.16 -9.23 20.02
CA ASP A 40 6.97 -8.43 20.33
C ASP A 40 7.21 -6.94 20.62
N LEU A 41 8.46 -6.49 20.75
CA LEU A 41 8.76 -5.13 21.21
C LEU A 41 9.63 -4.31 20.27
N GLY A 42 10.05 -4.88 19.15
CA GLY A 42 10.90 -4.19 18.18
C GLY A 42 10.12 -3.20 17.35
N GLY A 43 10.52 -1.95 17.38
CA GLY A 43 9.99 -0.95 16.45
C GLY A 43 10.16 -1.46 15.03
N SER A 44 9.06 -1.52 14.31
CA SER A 44 9.06 -2.07 12.97
C SER A 44 8.42 -1.12 11.99
N LEU A 45 9.02 -1.07 10.83
CA LEU A 45 8.36 -0.50 9.66
C LEU A 45 7.56 -1.63 9.00
N THR A 46 6.30 -1.37 8.75
CA THR A 46 5.42 -2.28 8.02
C THR A 46 5.14 -1.70 6.66
N VAL A 47 5.46 -2.46 5.62
CA VAL A 47 5.10 -2.12 4.24
C VAL A 47 3.72 -2.71 3.97
N LEU A 48 2.76 -1.84 3.72
CA LEU A 48 1.36 -2.20 3.49
C LEU A 48 1.00 -2.01 2.02
N HIS A 49 0.37 -3.00 1.43
CA HIS A 49 -0.21 -2.91 0.09
C HIS A 49 -1.65 -3.41 0.12
N VAL A 50 -2.53 -2.68 -0.56
CA VAL A 50 -3.91 -3.10 -0.76
C VAL A 50 -4.07 -3.59 -2.19
N GLN A 51 -4.33 -4.88 -2.31
CA GLN A 51 -4.58 -5.56 -3.59
C GLN A 51 -6.06 -5.48 -3.92
N SER A 52 -6.39 -5.07 -5.14
CA SER A 52 -7.77 -5.09 -5.60
C SER A 52 -8.27 -6.53 -5.72
N PRO A 53 -9.52 -6.82 -5.30
CA PRO A 53 -10.09 -8.15 -5.50
C PRO A 53 -10.33 -8.41 -6.99
N PRO A 54 -10.36 -9.68 -7.42
CA PRO A 54 -10.71 -10.00 -8.79
C PRO A 54 -12.16 -9.58 -9.06
N SER A 55 -12.36 -8.70 -10.04
CA SER A 55 -13.68 -8.22 -10.41
C SER A 55 -13.90 -8.38 -11.90
N ILE A 56 -14.89 -9.16 -12.27
CA ILE A 56 -15.28 -9.36 -13.67
C ILE A 56 -15.75 -8.04 -14.28
N SER A 57 -16.44 -7.21 -13.50
CA SER A 57 -16.94 -5.91 -13.96
C SER A 57 -15.83 -4.90 -14.25
N ALA A 58 -14.67 -5.04 -13.65
CA ALA A 58 -13.54 -4.14 -13.86
C ALA A 58 -12.76 -4.43 -15.16
N GLY A 59 -12.86 -5.67 -15.67
CA GLY A 59 -12.16 -6.10 -16.88
C GLY A 59 -13.01 -6.12 -18.14
N LEU A 60 -14.34 -5.99 -18.01
CA LEU A 60 -15.28 -6.07 -19.11
C LEU A 60 -16.04 -4.76 -19.26
N SER A 61 -15.84 -4.07 -20.39
CA SER A 61 -16.73 -2.98 -20.75
C SER A 61 -18.13 -3.53 -21.07
N PRO A 62 -19.21 -2.78 -20.80
CA PRO A 62 -20.59 -3.27 -21.01
C PRO A 62 -20.92 -3.74 -22.43
N GLY A 63 -20.10 -3.40 -23.41
CA GLY A 63 -20.25 -3.84 -24.80
C GLY A 63 -19.38 -5.03 -25.21
N ALA A 64 -18.59 -5.60 -24.29
CA ALA A 64 -17.63 -6.66 -24.63
C ALA A 64 -18.21 -8.07 -24.57
N ILE A 65 -19.47 -8.24 -24.14
CA ILE A 65 -20.16 -9.53 -24.09
C ILE A 65 -21.21 -9.54 -25.21
N PRO A 66 -20.91 -10.09 -26.38
CA PRO A 66 -21.84 -9.98 -27.52
C PRO A 66 -23.10 -10.81 -27.42
N PHE A 67 -23.17 -11.88 -26.70
CA PHE A 67 -24.38 -12.70 -26.57
C PHE A 67 -24.35 -13.54 -25.27
N GLY A 68 -25.24 -13.26 -24.35
CA GLY A 68 -25.62 -14.14 -23.25
C GLY A 68 -24.68 -14.33 -22.08
N GLY A 69 -23.63 -13.53 -21.96
CA GLY A 69 -22.70 -13.61 -20.86
C GLY A 69 -21.78 -14.85 -20.88
N PRO A 70 -20.71 -14.87 -20.08
CA PRO A 70 -19.84 -16.02 -19.99
C PRO A 70 -20.58 -17.24 -19.44
N SER A 71 -20.30 -18.42 -19.98
CA SER A 71 -20.84 -19.67 -19.44
C SER A 71 -20.36 -19.90 -18.02
N ASP A 72 -21.11 -20.67 -17.23
CA ASP A 72 -20.75 -21.01 -15.85
C ASP A 72 -19.34 -21.63 -15.71
N VAL A 73 -18.80 -22.15 -16.81
CA VAL A 73 -17.44 -22.72 -16.86
C VAL A 73 -16.37 -21.66 -17.14
N GLU A 74 -16.70 -20.63 -17.91
CA GLU A 74 -15.76 -19.56 -18.30
C GLU A 74 -15.53 -18.52 -17.20
N VAL A 75 -16.56 -18.23 -16.38
CA VAL A 75 -16.47 -17.24 -15.30
C VAL A 75 -15.42 -17.63 -14.26
N PRO A 76 -15.38 -18.88 -13.71
CA PRO A 76 -14.34 -19.27 -12.77
C PRO A 76 -12.93 -19.20 -13.36
N ALA A 77 -12.74 -19.61 -14.62
CA ALA A 77 -11.44 -19.55 -15.29
C ALA A 77 -10.98 -18.11 -15.52
N PHE A 78 -11.90 -17.23 -15.91
CA PHE A 78 -11.61 -15.81 -16.11
C PHE A 78 -11.28 -15.11 -14.78
N THR A 79 -12.04 -15.38 -13.72
CA THR A 79 -11.78 -14.86 -12.38
C THR A 79 -10.43 -15.33 -11.86
N ALA A 80 -10.07 -16.60 -12.05
CA ALA A 80 -8.77 -17.13 -11.67
C ALA A 80 -7.63 -16.45 -12.43
N ALA A 81 -7.82 -16.11 -13.70
CA ALA A 81 -6.83 -15.40 -14.50
C ALA A 81 -6.63 -13.97 -14.01
N ILE A 82 -7.71 -13.26 -13.66
CA ILE A 82 -7.64 -11.90 -13.08
C ILE A 82 -6.94 -11.96 -11.72
N GLU A 83 -7.31 -12.89 -10.87
CA GLU A 83 -6.69 -13.08 -9.55
C GLU A 83 -5.19 -13.35 -9.66
N ALA A 84 -4.77 -14.22 -10.58
CA ALA A 84 -3.37 -14.51 -10.84
C ALA A 84 -2.62 -13.26 -11.34
N HIS A 85 -3.26 -12.44 -12.17
CA HIS A 85 -2.68 -11.18 -12.65
C HIS A 85 -2.50 -10.18 -11.51
N GLN A 86 -3.51 -9.99 -10.68
CA GLN A 86 -3.45 -9.10 -9.51
C GLN A 86 -2.36 -9.54 -8.53
N LYS A 87 -2.25 -10.84 -8.31
CA LYS A 87 -1.22 -11.41 -7.45
C LYS A 87 0.19 -11.12 -7.98
N ARG A 88 0.40 -11.25 -9.28
CA ARG A 88 1.70 -10.92 -9.90
C ARG A 88 2.05 -9.44 -9.76
N ILE A 89 1.08 -8.56 -9.90
CA ILE A 89 1.28 -7.12 -9.68
C ILE A 89 1.69 -6.87 -8.23
N THR A 90 0.98 -7.45 -7.28
CA THR A 90 1.29 -7.34 -5.85
C THR A 90 2.70 -7.85 -5.53
N GLU A 91 3.07 -9.01 -6.07
CA GLU A 91 4.41 -9.58 -5.87
C GLU A 91 5.50 -8.64 -6.41
N ALA A 92 5.31 -8.05 -7.58
CA ALA A 92 6.25 -7.09 -8.15
C ALA A 92 6.38 -5.81 -7.31
N ILE A 93 5.27 -5.29 -6.79
CA ILE A 93 5.27 -4.13 -5.91
C ILE A 93 6.02 -4.43 -4.61
N MET A 94 5.72 -5.55 -3.99
CA MET A 94 6.36 -5.95 -2.73
C MET A 94 7.83 -6.27 -2.90
N GLU A 95 8.21 -6.92 -3.99
CA GLU A 95 9.61 -7.18 -4.32
C GLU A 95 10.40 -5.88 -4.46
N HIS A 96 9.85 -4.89 -5.17
CA HIS A 96 10.49 -3.58 -5.32
C HIS A 96 10.63 -2.88 -3.96
N ALA A 97 9.57 -2.88 -3.15
CA ALA A 97 9.60 -2.28 -1.82
C ALA A 97 10.63 -2.94 -0.90
N LEU A 98 10.67 -4.27 -0.89
CA LEU A 98 11.62 -5.03 -0.07
C LEU A 98 13.06 -4.83 -0.52
N LYS A 99 13.30 -4.67 -1.82
CA LYS A 99 14.62 -4.32 -2.35
C LYS A 99 15.11 -2.97 -1.82
N ILE A 100 14.22 -1.96 -1.83
CA ILE A 100 14.53 -0.64 -1.27
C ILE A 100 14.92 -0.74 0.22
N CYS A 101 14.18 -1.54 0.98
CA CYS A 101 14.48 -1.78 2.40
C CYS A 101 15.82 -2.50 2.59
N ALA A 102 16.09 -3.52 1.79
CA ALA A 102 17.32 -4.30 1.86
C ALA A 102 18.57 -3.46 1.53
N GLU A 103 18.47 -2.56 0.57
CA GLU A 103 19.55 -1.62 0.22
C GLU A 103 19.97 -0.73 1.41
N ARG A 104 19.06 -0.54 2.36
CA ARG A 104 19.28 0.26 3.58
C ARG A 104 19.49 -0.59 4.83
N ASN A 105 19.61 -1.90 4.67
CA ASN A 105 19.77 -2.87 5.77
C ASN A 105 18.67 -2.77 6.84
N VAL A 106 17.44 -2.45 6.43
CA VAL A 106 16.29 -2.38 7.33
C VAL A 106 15.42 -3.61 7.14
N LYS A 107 15.16 -4.31 8.22
CA LYS A 107 14.18 -5.41 8.25
C LYS A 107 12.79 -4.82 8.44
N VAL A 108 11.85 -5.26 7.64
CA VAL A 108 10.48 -4.75 7.67
C VAL A 108 9.48 -5.89 7.75
N LYS A 109 8.30 -5.57 8.26
CA LYS A 109 7.13 -6.45 8.16
C LYS A 109 6.37 -6.09 6.88
N THR A 110 5.65 -7.04 6.35
CA THR A 110 4.81 -6.83 5.17
C THR A 110 3.37 -7.19 5.48
N GLU A 111 2.45 -6.41 4.98
CA GLU A 111 1.01 -6.64 5.12
C GLU A 111 0.34 -6.44 3.76
N ILE A 112 -0.37 -7.45 3.31
CA ILE A 112 -1.13 -7.39 2.06
C ILE A 112 -2.60 -7.60 2.40
N ILE A 113 -3.44 -6.64 2.02
CA ILE A 113 -4.87 -6.70 2.26
C ILE A 113 -5.58 -6.72 0.90
N VAL A 114 -6.53 -7.62 0.75
CA VAL A 114 -7.40 -7.65 -0.43
C VAL A 114 -8.66 -6.87 -0.12
N SER A 115 -8.87 -5.76 -0.81
CA SER A 115 -10.05 -4.91 -0.60
C SER A 115 -10.38 -4.10 -1.86
N GLY A 116 -11.67 -3.92 -2.08
CA GLY A 116 -12.16 -3.01 -3.13
C GLY A 116 -12.09 -1.54 -2.74
N ASP A 117 -11.83 -1.24 -1.48
CA ASP A 117 -11.69 0.13 -0.96
C ASP A 117 -10.36 0.30 -0.24
N ALA A 118 -9.36 0.78 -0.98
CA ALA A 118 -8.01 0.93 -0.46
C ALA A 118 -7.93 1.92 0.71
N LYS A 119 -8.65 3.03 0.65
CA LYS A 119 -8.58 4.07 1.68
C LYS A 119 -9.09 3.59 3.03
N GLU A 120 -10.21 2.88 3.05
CA GLU A 120 -10.74 2.29 4.28
C GLU A 120 -9.86 1.16 4.79
N ALA A 121 -9.37 0.29 3.89
CA ALA A 121 -8.48 -0.80 4.25
C ALA A 121 -7.19 -0.32 4.91
N ILE A 122 -6.60 0.77 4.41
CA ILE A 122 -5.40 1.38 5.00
C ILE A 122 -5.70 1.89 6.41
N CYS A 123 -6.79 2.62 6.60
CA CYS A 123 -7.17 3.15 7.91
C CYS A 123 -7.46 2.04 8.93
N GLU A 124 -8.14 0.98 8.51
CA GLU A 124 -8.37 -0.20 9.36
C GLU A 124 -7.07 -0.90 9.74
N ALA A 125 -6.15 -1.06 8.80
CA ALA A 125 -4.85 -1.68 9.06
C ALA A 125 -4.03 -0.87 10.06
N VAL A 126 -4.00 0.45 9.91
CA VAL A 126 -3.32 1.37 10.83
C VAL A 126 -3.88 1.21 12.25
N GLU A 127 -5.19 1.10 12.40
CA GLU A 127 -5.83 0.89 13.68
C GLU A 127 -5.48 -0.49 14.28
N LYS A 128 -5.61 -1.56 13.48
CA LYS A 128 -5.30 -2.93 13.92
C LYS A 128 -3.85 -3.12 14.33
N LEU A 129 -2.94 -2.46 13.64
CA LEU A 129 -1.50 -2.52 13.91
C LEU A 129 -1.08 -1.57 15.04
N ASN A 130 -1.99 -0.76 15.56
CA ASN A 130 -1.68 0.30 16.53
C ASN A 130 -0.51 1.17 16.05
N ALA A 131 -0.56 1.60 14.79
CA ALA A 131 0.52 2.35 14.18
C ALA A 131 0.70 3.71 14.84
N ASP A 132 1.94 4.10 15.05
CA ASP A 132 2.32 5.42 15.57
C ASP A 132 2.34 6.47 14.46
N LEU A 133 2.49 6.03 13.22
CA LEU A 133 2.63 6.90 12.06
C LEU A 133 2.27 6.16 10.79
N LEU A 134 1.55 6.82 9.91
CA LEU A 134 1.29 6.37 8.54
C LEU A 134 2.04 7.28 7.57
N VAL A 135 2.81 6.71 6.65
CA VAL A 135 3.52 7.44 5.60
C VAL A 135 2.95 7.02 4.25
N MET A 136 2.64 8.00 3.43
CA MET A 136 2.07 7.80 2.09
C MET A 136 2.71 8.74 1.09
N GLY A 137 2.70 8.36 -0.17
CA GLY A 137 3.03 9.27 -1.26
C GLY A 137 1.81 10.11 -1.66
N SER A 138 2.06 11.29 -2.18
CA SER A 138 1.01 12.08 -2.79
C SER A 138 0.85 11.66 -4.24
N ARG A 139 -0.21 10.91 -4.53
CA ARG A 139 -0.52 10.48 -5.88
C ARG A 139 -1.50 11.46 -6.49
N ALA A 140 -1.01 12.33 -7.35
CA ALA A 140 -1.83 13.24 -8.13
C ALA A 140 -1.52 13.09 -9.61
N PHE A 141 -2.53 13.06 -10.44
CA PHE A 141 -2.39 12.93 -11.90
C PHE A 141 -2.39 14.29 -12.59
N GLY A 142 -1.58 14.41 -13.64
CA GLY A 142 -1.59 15.57 -14.54
C GLY A 142 -0.75 16.76 -14.07
N PRO A 143 -0.88 17.92 -14.76
CA PRO A 143 -0.07 19.11 -14.48
C PRO A 143 -0.38 19.76 -13.13
N ILE A 144 -1.47 19.38 -12.49
CA ILE A 144 -1.92 19.92 -11.20
C ILE A 144 -1.40 19.08 -10.02
N LYS A 145 -0.45 18.21 -10.25
CA LYS A 145 0.16 17.31 -9.24
C LYS A 145 0.59 17.98 -7.94
N ARG A 146 0.86 19.27 -7.97
CA ARG A 146 1.41 20.00 -6.82
C ARG A 146 0.35 20.61 -5.91
N MET A 147 -0.90 20.67 -6.37
CA MET A 147 -1.95 21.44 -5.68
C MET A 147 -2.93 20.57 -4.89
N PHE A 148 -3.03 19.28 -5.21
CA PHE A 148 -4.03 18.41 -4.59
C PHE A 148 -3.44 17.08 -4.13
N LEU A 149 -3.89 16.62 -2.97
CA LEU A 149 -3.63 15.26 -2.52
C LEU A 149 -4.49 14.29 -3.36
N GLY A 150 -3.99 13.07 -3.58
CA GLY A 150 -4.81 12.01 -4.15
C GLY A 150 -5.98 11.66 -3.21
N SER A 151 -7.03 11.06 -3.75
CA SER A 151 -8.23 10.72 -2.99
C SER A 151 -7.93 9.83 -1.77
N VAL A 152 -7.06 8.84 -1.93
CA VAL A 152 -6.69 7.92 -0.84
C VAL A 152 -5.91 8.64 0.25
N SER A 153 -4.88 9.42 -0.11
CA SER A 153 -4.08 10.15 0.87
C SER A 153 -4.89 11.23 1.58
N ASN A 154 -5.79 11.92 0.87
CA ASN A 154 -6.68 12.89 1.49
C ASN A 154 -7.65 12.24 2.50
N PHE A 155 -8.23 11.11 2.14
CA PHE A 155 -9.10 10.36 3.05
C PHE A 155 -8.35 9.92 4.31
N CYS A 156 -7.15 9.35 4.14
CA CYS A 156 -6.35 8.87 5.26
C CYS A 156 -5.91 10.00 6.20
N THR A 157 -5.58 11.18 5.68
CA THR A 157 -5.24 12.33 6.53
C THR A 157 -6.40 12.77 7.41
N ASN A 158 -7.63 12.57 6.96
CA ASN A 158 -8.83 12.96 7.72
C ASN A 158 -9.37 11.84 8.63
N HIS A 159 -9.07 10.59 8.36
CA HIS A 159 -9.72 9.45 9.03
C HIS A 159 -8.76 8.50 9.77
N ALA A 160 -7.47 8.51 9.47
CA ALA A 160 -6.51 7.65 10.17
C ALA A 160 -6.40 8.08 11.65
N GLN A 161 -6.25 7.09 12.53
CA GLN A 161 -6.18 7.32 13.99
C GLN A 161 -4.78 7.72 14.47
N CYS A 162 -3.82 7.81 13.59
CA CYS A 162 -2.45 8.24 13.89
C CYS A 162 -2.05 9.40 12.99
N PRO A 163 -0.95 10.12 13.32
CA PRO A 163 -0.39 11.10 12.41
C PRO A 163 -0.08 10.52 11.04
N VAL A 164 -0.28 11.31 10.00
CA VAL A 164 -0.03 10.91 8.61
C VAL A 164 0.96 11.88 7.98
N ILE A 165 2.02 11.31 7.41
CA ILE A 165 2.99 12.07 6.62
C ILE A 165 2.71 11.80 5.15
N ILE A 166 2.49 12.85 4.37
CA ILE A 166 2.38 12.77 2.92
C ILE A 166 3.69 13.25 2.33
N VAL A 167 4.39 12.34 1.66
CA VAL A 167 5.65 12.66 0.98
C VAL A 167 5.32 13.09 -0.44
N LYS A 168 5.57 14.34 -0.74
CA LYS A 168 5.34 14.89 -2.08
C LYS A 168 6.49 14.48 -3.00
N GLY A 169 6.14 14.12 -4.22
CA GLY A 169 7.14 13.82 -5.22
C GLY A 169 8.00 15.04 -5.53
N SER A 170 9.27 14.77 -5.82
CA SER A 170 10.15 15.81 -6.37
C SER A 170 9.62 16.25 -7.74
N SER A 171 9.51 17.51 -7.91
CA SER A 171 9.14 18.12 -9.20
C SER A 171 10.24 17.91 -10.24
#